data_02ec12f3e40bdc12cc3df25b086c382c
#
_entry.id   02ec12f3e40bdc12cc3df25b086c382c
#
_cell.length_a   1.000
_cell.length_b   1.000
_cell.length_c   1.000
_cell.angle_alpha   90.00
_cell.angle_beta   90.00
_cell.angle_gamma   90.00
#
_symmetry.space_group_name_H-M   'P 1'
#
loop_
_entity.id
_entity.type
_entity.pdbx_description
1 polymer ?
#
loop_
_entity_poly.entity_id
_entity_poly.type
_entity_poly.pdbx_seq_one_letter_code
_entity_poly.pdbx_strand_id
1 'polypeptide(L)' 'MKQINTIETECNAWMEERERTLKKLMYYAKPEDRIKYQAQIDFLSIVKINMSKILKQVQDRSLREVKQ' A
#
# COMPACT_ATOMS: atom_id res chain seq x y z
N MET A 1 3.48 2.95 -19.33
CA MET A 1 3.45 3.98 -18.28
C MET A 1 2.10 4.18 -17.67
N LYS A 2 1.04 4.27 -18.47
CA LYS A 2 -0.32 4.32 -17.92
C LYS A 2 -0.65 3.10 -17.06
N GLN A 3 -0.12 1.93 -17.43
CA GLN A 3 -0.35 0.70 -16.69
C GLN A 3 0.24 0.74 -15.29
N ILE A 4 1.45 1.29 -15.12
CA ILE A 4 2.10 1.37 -13.81
C ILE A 4 1.31 2.31 -12.90
N ASN A 5 0.88 3.46 -13.42
CA ASN A 5 0.09 4.41 -12.66
C ASN A 5 -1.27 3.81 -12.25
N THR A 6 -1.89 3.03 -13.15
CA THR A 6 -3.14 2.34 -12.86
C THR A 6 -2.96 1.30 -11.76
N ILE A 7 -1.89 0.51 -11.85
CA ILE A 7 -1.56 -0.51 -10.84
C ILE A 7 -1.33 0.16 -9.48
N GLU A 8 -0.55 1.22 -9.44
CA GLU A 8 -0.29 1.96 -8.21
C GLU A 8 -1.58 2.50 -7.60
N THR A 9 -2.46 3.09 -8.42
CA THR A 9 -3.73 3.63 -7.98
C THR A 9 -4.62 2.52 -7.41
N GLU A 10 -4.72 1.39 -8.09
CA GLU A 10 -5.52 0.26 -7.64
C GLU A 10 -4.98 -0.33 -6.34
N CYS A 11 -3.68 -0.49 -6.23
CA CYS A 11 -3.05 -1.00 -5.01
C CYS A 11 -3.26 -0.05 -3.84
N ASN A 12 -3.12 1.24 -4.06
CA ASN A 12 -3.35 2.24 -3.02
C ASN A 12 -4.81 2.24 -2.57
N ALA A 13 -5.74 2.14 -3.51
CA ALA A 13 -7.17 2.08 -3.20
C ALA A 13 -7.49 0.83 -2.37
N TRP A 14 -6.92 -0.32 -2.73
CA TRP A 14 -7.11 -1.56 -2.00
C TRP A 14 -6.57 -1.45 -0.57
N MET A 15 -5.38 -0.89 -0.42
CA MET A 15 -4.75 -0.72 0.89
C MET A 15 -5.52 0.26 1.77
N GLU A 16 -6.01 1.35 1.20
CA GLU A 16 -6.83 2.34 1.92
C GLU A 16 -8.15 1.73 2.39
N GLU A 17 -8.78 0.93 1.54
CA GLU A 17 -10.01 0.23 1.89
C GLU A 17 -9.75 -0.78 3.01
N ARG A 18 -8.66 -1.53 2.92
CA ARG A 18 -8.27 -2.48 3.96
C ARG A 18 -8.00 -1.77 5.29
N GLU A 19 -7.32 -0.64 5.24
CA GLU A 19 -7.06 0.18 6.42
C GLU A 19 -8.36 0.66 7.07
N ARG A 20 -9.32 1.11 6.27
CA ARG A 20 -10.63 1.52 6.80
C ARG A 20 -11.36 0.36 7.46
N THR A 21 -11.32 -0.81 6.85
CA THR A 21 -11.92 -2.02 7.42
C THR A 21 -11.29 -2.37 8.75
N LEU A 22 -9.95 -2.33 8.82
CA LEU A 22 -9.22 -2.61 10.05
C LEU A 22 -9.55 -1.60 11.15
N LYS A 23 -9.68 -0.32 10.81
CA LYS A 23 -10.07 0.72 11.77
C LYS A 23 -11.47 0.47 12.33
N LYS A 24 -12.41 0.04 11.49
CA LYS A 24 -13.75 -0.33 11.95
C LYS A 24 -13.70 -1.52 12.90
N LEU A 25 -12.94 -2.53 12.55
CA LEU A 25 -12.76 -3.72 13.40
C LEU A 25 -12.12 -3.34 14.74
N MET A 26 -11.14 -2.44 14.73
CA MET A 26 -10.53 -1.91 15.94
C MET A 26 -11.54 -1.25 16.86
N TYR A 27 -12.46 -0.49 16.29
CA TYR A 27 -13.46 0.26 17.06
C TYR A 27 -14.32 -0.67 17.92
N TYR A 28 -14.68 -1.85 17.36
CA TYR A 28 -15.52 -2.82 18.04
C TYR A 28 -14.73 -3.92 18.76
N ALA A 29 -13.41 -3.91 18.60
CA ALA A 29 -12.56 -4.98 19.13
C ALA A 29 -12.24 -4.77 20.60
N LYS A 30 -11.90 -5.88 21.27
CA LYS A 30 -11.33 -5.84 22.62
C LYS A 30 -9.94 -5.23 22.59
N PRO A 31 -9.45 -4.68 23.72
CA PRO A 31 -8.12 -4.07 23.76
C PRO A 31 -7.00 -4.97 23.23
N GLU A 32 -7.07 -6.26 23.49
CA GLU A 32 -6.09 -7.24 23.02
C GLU A 32 -6.05 -7.34 21.50
N ASP A 33 -7.24 -7.35 20.88
CA ASP A 33 -7.37 -7.44 19.43
C ASP A 33 -7.00 -6.12 18.73
N ARG A 34 -7.20 -5.01 19.42
CA ARG A 34 -6.80 -3.69 18.88
C ARG A 34 -5.33 -3.62 18.58
N ILE A 35 -4.50 -4.22 19.42
CA ILE A 35 -3.04 -4.26 19.22
C ILE A 35 -2.72 -4.97 17.91
N LYS A 36 -3.39 -6.10 17.66
CA LYS A 36 -3.20 -6.86 16.42
C LYS A 36 -3.61 -6.08 15.19
N TYR A 37 -4.77 -5.41 15.24
CA TYR A 37 -5.26 -4.62 14.12
C TYR A 37 -4.37 -3.40 13.88
N GLN A 38 -3.89 -2.76 14.94
CA GLN A 38 -2.97 -1.63 14.81
C GLN A 38 -1.66 -2.05 14.15
N ALA A 39 -1.12 -3.21 14.49
CA ALA A 39 0.06 -3.75 13.87
C ALA A 39 -0.14 -3.99 12.37
N GLN A 40 -1.31 -4.48 11.98
CA GLN A 40 -1.64 -4.68 10.56
C GLN A 40 -1.74 -3.34 9.81
N ILE A 41 -2.34 -2.32 10.42
CA ILE A 41 -2.43 -0.98 9.84
C ILE A 41 -1.03 -0.39 9.64
N ASP A 42 -0.16 -0.51 10.63
CA ASP A 42 1.22 -0.04 10.56
C ASP A 42 1.98 -0.75 9.45
N PHE A 43 1.79 -2.06 9.32
CA PHE A 43 2.40 -2.85 8.25
C PHE A 43 1.92 -2.39 6.88
N LEU A 44 0.63 -2.12 6.71
CA LEU A 44 0.08 -1.61 5.46
C LEU A 44 0.71 -0.28 5.07
N SER A 45 0.93 0.61 6.03
CA SER A 45 1.58 1.89 5.79
C SER A 45 3.01 1.70 5.26
N ILE A 46 3.77 0.78 5.85
CA ILE A 46 5.12 0.44 5.42
C ILE A 46 5.12 -0.13 4.01
N VAL A 47 4.21 -1.07 3.73
CA VAL A 47 4.07 -1.68 2.40
C VAL A 47 3.73 -0.63 1.35
N LYS A 48 2.82 0.29 1.67
CA LYS A 48 2.42 1.37 0.77
C LYS A 48 3.60 2.24 0.36
N ILE A 49 4.42 2.65 1.33
CA ILE A 49 5.60 3.47 1.09
C ILE A 49 6.61 2.72 0.22
N ASN A 50 6.89 1.47 0.56
CA ASN A 50 7.86 0.64 -0.16
C ASN A 50 7.38 0.34 -1.58
N MET A 51 6.10 0.06 -1.77
CA MET A 51 5.52 -0.19 -3.08
C MET A 51 5.68 1.00 -4.01
N SER A 52 5.41 2.21 -3.52
CA SER A 52 5.59 3.44 -4.30
C SER A 52 7.04 3.61 -4.75
N LYS A 53 8.00 3.33 -3.88
CA LYS A 53 9.43 3.38 -4.20
C LYS A 53 9.81 2.36 -5.27
N ILE A 54 9.33 1.13 -5.13
CA ILE A 54 9.61 0.04 -6.08
C ILE A 54 9.06 0.39 -7.46
N LEU A 55 7.82 0.86 -7.53
CA LEU A 55 7.18 1.22 -8.78
C LEU A 55 7.92 2.36 -9.49
N LYS A 56 8.40 3.34 -8.74
CA LYS A 56 9.22 4.42 -9.31
C LYS A 56 10.54 3.90 -9.88
N GLN A 57 11.20 2.98 -9.16
CA GLN A 57 12.44 2.37 -9.63
C GLN A 57 12.22 1.59 -10.92
N VAL A 58 11.14 0.81 -11.00
CA VAL A 58 10.80 0.06 -12.21
C VAL A 58 10.54 1.00 -13.37
N GLN A 59 9.81 2.08 -13.14
CA GLN A 59 9.54 3.08 -14.17
C GLN A 59 10.82 3.73 -14.67
N ASP A 60 11.72 4.13 -13.79
CA ASP A 60 13.01 4.72 -14.14
C ASP A 60 13.87 3.76 -14.95
N ARG A 61 13.90 2.49 -14.60
CA ARG A 61 14.63 1.47 -15.36
C ARG A 61 14.05 1.31 -16.75
N SER A 62 12.74 1.27 -16.90
CA SER A 62 12.08 1.17 -18.19
C SER A 62 12.43 2.35 -19.09
N LEU A 63 12.46 3.56 -18.54
CA LEU A 63 12.85 4.77 -19.28
C LEU A 63 14.31 4.71 -19.74
N ARG A 64 15.21 4.22 -18.89
CA ARG A 64 16.62 4.07 -19.23
C ARG A 64 16.83 3.04 -20.35
N GLU A 65 16.12 1.92 -20.27
CA GLU A 65 16.20 0.87 -21.29
C GLU A 65 15.71 1.36 -22.65
N VAL A 66 14.65 2.15 -22.67
CA VAL A 66 14.11 2.70 -23.92
C VAL A 66 15.09 3.67 -24.58
N LYS A 67 15.88 4.40 -23.81
CA LYS A 67 16.87 5.34 -24.35
C LYS A 67 18.12 4.66 -24.92
N GLN A 68 18.36 3.42 -24.60
CA GLN A 68 19.46 2.66 -25.15
C GLN A 68 19.08 2.01 -26.46
#